data_9d252c017b3c64b71f471f53826ba395
#
_entry.id   9d252c017b3c64b71f471f53826ba395
#
_cell.length_a   1.000
_cell.length_b   1.000
_cell.length_c   1.000
_cell.angle_alpha   90.00
_cell.angle_beta   90.00
_cell.angle_gamma   90.00
#
_symmetry.space_group_name_H-M   'P 1'
#
loop_
_entity.id
_entity.type
_entity.pdbx_description
1 polymer ?
#
loop_
_entity_poly.entity_id
_entity_poly.type
_entity_poly.pdbx_seq_one_letter_code
_entity_poly.pdbx_strand_id
1 'polypeptide(L)'
;RIEELIQFARKCGYKRLGIANCGGLANEARMLTDVLENNGFEVVSVQCKTGAVPKERIGIKPEEKIVEGEYWETMCNPVAQAMIINDSGVDMAIMLGLCLGHDTIFIKYCNVPLTVLAVKDRVFGHNPLAALYTSGSYYRRLMNNIE
;
A
#
# COMPACT_ATOMS: atom_id res chain seq x y z
N ARG A 1 -5.86 16.12 -0.44
CA ARG A 1 -5.22 15.11 0.44
C ARG A 1 -3.70 15.21 0.44
N ILE A 2 -3.06 15.34 -0.73
CA ILE A 2 -1.58 15.42 -0.80
C ILE A 2 -1.07 16.73 -0.19
N GLU A 3 -1.69 17.87 -0.51
CA GLU A 3 -1.35 19.17 0.09
C GLU A 3 -1.55 19.17 1.60
N GLU A 4 -2.65 18.58 2.09
CA GLU A 4 -2.92 18.42 3.53
C GLU A 4 -1.85 17.57 4.22
N LEU A 5 -1.40 16.48 3.58
CA LEU A 5 -0.32 15.63 4.06
C LEU A 5 0.98 16.43 4.24
N ILE A 6 1.36 17.21 3.21
CA ILE A 6 2.56 18.05 3.23
C ILE A 6 2.47 19.10 4.35
N GLN A 7 1.33 19.78 4.47
CA GLN A 7 1.11 20.78 5.51
C GLN A 7 1.13 20.18 6.91
N PHE A 8 0.51 19.01 7.09
CA PHE A 8 0.52 18.28 8.35
C PHE A 8 1.94 17.90 8.76
N ALA A 9 2.69 17.25 7.85
CA ALA A 9 4.06 16.84 8.13
C ALA A 9 4.96 18.04 8.50
N ARG A 10 4.83 19.17 7.79
CA ARG A 10 5.56 20.40 8.13
C ARG A 10 5.19 20.95 9.51
N LYS A 11 3.89 20.99 9.85
CA LYS A 11 3.42 21.46 11.16
C LYS A 11 3.89 20.58 12.32
N CYS A 12 4.03 19.28 12.08
CA CYS A 12 4.58 18.33 13.04
C CYS A 12 6.12 18.39 13.12
N GLY A 13 6.78 19.13 12.25
CA GLY A 13 8.24 19.20 12.20
C GLY A 13 8.89 17.96 11.59
N TYR A 14 8.13 17.11 10.91
CA TYR A 14 8.63 15.90 10.27
C TYR A 14 9.57 16.23 9.11
N LYS A 15 10.62 15.42 8.96
CA LYS A 15 11.67 15.60 7.95
C LYS A 15 11.78 14.42 7.01
N ARG A 16 11.56 13.21 7.53
CA ARG A 16 11.73 11.97 6.79
C ARG A 16 10.42 11.18 6.76
N LEU A 17 9.92 10.90 5.56
CA LEU A 17 8.63 10.23 5.34
C LEU A 17 8.82 8.85 4.71
N GLY A 18 8.05 7.88 5.20
CA GLY A 18 8.04 6.52 4.64
C GLY A 18 6.85 6.32 3.70
N ILE A 19 7.05 5.70 2.54
CA ILE A 19 5.97 5.27 1.66
C ILE A 19 5.91 3.75 1.64
N ALA A 20 4.78 3.17 2.04
CA ALA A 20 4.50 1.75 1.91
C ALA A 20 3.49 1.53 0.78
N ASN A 21 3.96 1.02 -0.36
CA ASN A 21 3.12 0.89 -1.56
C ASN A 21 2.95 -0.55 -2.04
N CYS A 22 1.83 -0.80 -2.73
CA CYS A 22 1.65 -2.01 -3.53
C CYS A 22 2.51 -1.94 -4.79
N GLY A 23 3.06 -3.08 -5.24
CA GLY A 23 3.81 -3.14 -6.49
C GLY A 23 3.04 -2.66 -7.72
N GLY A 24 1.71 -2.83 -7.73
CA GLY A 24 0.85 -2.31 -8.79
C GLY A 24 0.63 -0.79 -8.76
N LEU A 25 1.23 -0.08 -7.80
CA LEU A 25 1.21 1.39 -7.67
C LEU A 25 2.64 1.95 -7.57
N ALA A 26 3.59 1.27 -8.20
CA ALA A 26 4.99 1.70 -8.19
C ALA A 26 5.22 3.05 -8.88
N ASN A 27 4.47 3.33 -9.95
CA ASN A 27 4.54 4.62 -10.65
C ASN A 27 4.00 5.75 -9.78
N GLU A 28 2.86 5.54 -9.13
CA GLU A 28 2.25 6.49 -8.22
C GLU A 28 3.14 6.74 -7.00
N ALA A 29 3.80 5.68 -6.49
CA ALA A 29 4.76 5.82 -5.40
C ALA A 29 5.97 6.68 -5.79
N ARG A 30 6.49 6.51 -7.02
CA ARG A 30 7.57 7.35 -7.55
C ARG A 30 7.12 8.80 -7.69
N MET A 31 5.94 9.04 -8.29
CA MET A 31 5.39 10.40 -8.42
C MET A 31 5.20 11.06 -7.05
N LEU A 32 4.72 10.31 -6.06
CA LEU A 32 4.57 10.81 -4.69
C LEU A 32 5.93 11.13 -4.06
N THR A 33 6.93 10.28 -4.28
CA THR A 33 8.32 10.53 -3.84
C THR A 33 8.81 11.85 -4.39
N ASP A 34 8.73 12.05 -5.72
CA ASP A 34 9.16 13.29 -6.37
C ASP A 34 8.45 14.53 -5.78
N VAL A 35 7.14 14.42 -5.54
CA VAL A 35 6.35 15.51 -4.92
C VAL A 35 6.85 15.83 -3.51
N LEU A 36 7.09 14.82 -2.68
CA LEU A 36 7.53 15.02 -1.29
C LEU A 36 8.96 15.57 -1.22
N GLU A 37 9.87 15.04 -2.03
CA GLU A 37 11.26 15.51 -2.11
C GLU A 37 11.35 16.96 -2.61
N ASN A 38 10.57 17.33 -3.64
CA ASN A 38 10.44 18.70 -4.10
C ASN A 38 9.84 19.65 -3.04
N ASN A 39 9.19 19.11 -2.01
CA ASN A 39 8.67 19.83 -0.87
C ASN A 39 9.60 19.81 0.36
N GLY A 40 10.82 19.28 0.20
CA GLY A 40 11.90 19.34 1.20
C GLY A 40 11.88 18.20 2.22
N PHE A 41 11.21 17.08 1.93
CA PHE A 41 11.24 15.87 2.76
C PHE A 41 12.28 14.88 2.24
N GLU A 42 12.88 14.11 3.14
CA GLU A 42 13.56 12.87 2.79
C GLU A 42 12.51 11.76 2.66
N VAL A 43 12.65 10.88 1.66
CA VAL A 43 11.67 9.83 1.41
C VAL A 43 12.29 8.44 1.38
N VAL A 44 11.69 7.51 2.10
CA VAL A 44 11.99 6.07 2.04
C VAL A 44 10.77 5.34 1.49
N SER A 45 10.87 4.82 0.27
CA SER A 45 9.76 4.09 -0.37
C SER A 45 10.02 2.59 -0.38
N VAL A 46 9.08 1.82 0.17
CA VAL A 46 9.18 0.36 0.31
C VAL A 46 8.00 -0.32 -0.35
N GLN A 47 8.29 -1.12 -1.39
CA GLN A 47 7.27 -1.88 -2.10
C GLN A 47 6.88 -3.16 -1.36
N CYS A 48 5.64 -3.61 -1.51
CA CYS A 48 5.13 -4.81 -0.81
C CYS A 48 5.84 -6.13 -1.18
N LYS A 49 6.53 -6.19 -2.31
CA LYS A 49 7.30 -7.38 -2.76
C LYS A 49 8.76 -7.34 -2.29
N THR A 50 9.05 -6.62 -1.22
CA THR A 50 10.39 -6.53 -0.64
C THR A 50 10.90 -7.91 -0.21
N GLY A 51 12.21 -8.13 -0.38
CA GLY A 51 12.87 -9.40 -0.13
C GLY A 51 12.81 -10.41 -1.27
N ALA A 52 11.99 -10.16 -2.31
CA ALA A 52 11.88 -10.99 -3.52
C ALA A 52 11.70 -12.50 -3.23
N VAL A 53 10.98 -12.85 -2.15
CA VAL A 53 10.77 -14.24 -1.74
C VAL A 53 9.74 -14.91 -2.66
N PRO A 54 10.07 -16.05 -3.30
CA PRO A 54 9.13 -16.75 -4.16
C PRO A 54 7.99 -17.39 -3.35
N LYS A 55 6.80 -17.43 -3.93
CA LYS A 55 5.60 -17.98 -3.29
C LYS A 55 5.74 -19.46 -2.90
N GLU A 56 6.53 -20.21 -3.62
CA GLU A 56 6.82 -21.62 -3.31
C GLU A 56 7.48 -21.80 -1.93
N ARG A 57 8.20 -20.80 -1.45
CA ARG A 57 8.83 -20.84 -0.12
C ARG A 57 7.81 -20.94 1.02
N ILE A 58 6.58 -20.53 0.80
CA ILE A 58 5.48 -20.60 1.76
C ILE A 58 4.46 -21.69 1.39
N GLY A 59 4.81 -22.60 0.47
CA GLY A 59 4.00 -23.75 0.10
C GLY A 59 2.91 -23.47 -0.94
N ILE A 60 2.90 -22.31 -1.59
CA ILE A 60 1.97 -22.01 -2.70
C ILE A 60 2.39 -22.82 -3.93
N LYS A 61 1.47 -23.58 -4.47
CA LYS A 61 1.69 -24.41 -5.65
C LYS A 61 1.58 -23.60 -6.94
N PRO A 62 2.15 -24.09 -8.06
CA PRO A 62 2.08 -23.40 -9.36
C PRO A 62 0.68 -23.03 -9.81
N GLU A 63 -0.31 -23.92 -9.61
CA GLU A 63 -1.71 -23.72 -9.96
C GLU A 63 -2.46 -22.71 -9.07
N GLU A 64 -1.89 -22.37 -7.91
CA GLU A 64 -2.45 -21.38 -6.96
C GLU A 64 -1.89 -19.98 -7.19
N LYS A 65 -0.97 -19.81 -8.13
CA LYS A 65 -0.38 -18.50 -8.46
C LYS A 65 -1.36 -17.62 -9.26
N ILE A 66 -1.17 -16.32 -9.19
CA ILE A 66 -1.96 -15.35 -9.98
C ILE A 66 -1.67 -15.51 -11.47
N VAL A 67 -0.40 -15.78 -11.81
CA VAL A 67 0.01 -16.13 -13.16
C VAL A 67 0.26 -17.64 -13.19
N GLU A 68 -0.60 -18.38 -13.88
CA GLU A 68 -0.46 -19.83 -14.03
C GLU A 68 0.86 -20.18 -14.73
N GLY A 69 1.57 -21.19 -14.20
CA GLY A 69 2.79 -21.72 -14.78
C GLY A 69 3.99 -21.72 -13.83
N GLU A 70 5.15 -22.07 -14.37
CA GLU A 70 6.42 -22.22 -13.61
C GLU A 70 7.18 -20.91 -13.39
N TYR A 71 6.54 -19.78 -13.60
CA TYR A 71 7.20 -18.49 -13.46
C TYR A 71 7.45 -18.15 -12.00
N TRP A 72 8.61 -17.53 -11.76
CA TRP A 72 8.94 -16.93 -10.49
C TRP A 72 7.91 -15.86 -10.13
N GLU A 73 7.14 -16.10 -9.07
CA GLU A 73 6.19 -15.12 -8.54
C GLU A 73 6.56 -14.77 -7.11
N THR A 74 6.97 -13.52 -6.91
CA THR A 74 7.33 -12.98 -5.60
C THR A 74 6.08 -12.78 -4.74
N MET A 75 6.10 -13.27 -3.51
CA MET A 75 5.06 -12.99 -2.53
C MET A 75 5.12 -11.53 -2.04
N CYS A 76 3.98 -11.01 -1.58
CA CYS A 76 3.95 -9.78 -0.81
C CYS A 76 4.37 -10.07 0.64
N ASN A 77 5.15 -9.16 1.24
CA ASN A 77 5.60 -9.27 2.62
C ASN A 77 5.35 -7.96 3.38
N PRO A 78 4.10 -7.70 3.80
CA PRO A 78 3.75 -6.47 4.51
C PRO A 78 4.39 -6.36 5.88
N VAL A 79 4.77 -7.47 6.53
CA VAL A 79 5.53 -7.46 7.78
C VAL A 79 6.93 -6.90 7.55
N ALA A 80 7.67 -7.45 6.58
CA ALA A 80 9.00 -6.94 6.24
C ALA A 80 8.95 -5.48 5.77
N GLN A 81 7.91 -5.12 5.02
CA GLN A 81 7.67 -3.73 4.59
C GLN A 81 7.52 -2.78 5.80
N ALA A 82 6.75 -3.18 6.81
CA ALA A 82 6.59 -2.41 8.04
C ALA A 82 7.90 -2.34 8.85
N MET A 83 8.63 -3.44 8.97
CA MET A 83 9.91 -3.48 9.67
C MET A 83 10.96 -2.56 9.03
N ILE A 84 11.08 -2.58 7.71
CA ILE A 84 11.99 -1.67 6.98
C ILE A 84 11.62 -0.21 7.24
N ILE A 85 10.34 0.13 7.21
CA ILE A 85 9.85 1.48 7.52
C ILE A 85 10.20 1.86 8.97
N ASN A 86 9.96 0.98 9.94
CA ASN A 86 10.27 1.23 11.35
C ASN A 86 11.78 1.47 11.58
N ASP A 87 12.63 0.69 10.89
CA ASP A 87 14.08 0.74 11.07
C ASP A 87 14.75 1.89 10.28
N SER A 88 14.01 2.51 9.34
CA SER A 88 14.57 3.56 8.49
C SER A 88 14.55 4.96 9.11
N GLY A 89 14.08 5.11 10.34
CA GLY A 89 14.09 6.38 11.06
C GLY A 89 13.16 7.44 10.45
N VAL A 90 12.06 7.01 9.84
CA VAL A 90 11.03 7.93 9.32
C VAL A 90 10.16 8.48 10.45
N ASP A 91 9.74 9.71 10.33
CA ASP A 91 8.85 10.37 11.31
C ASP A 91 7.40 9.92 11.16
N MET A 92 6.99 9.56 9.93
CA MET A 92 5.64 9.13 9.61
C MET A 92 5.64 8.23 8.38
N ALA A 93 4.76 7.22 8.37
CA ALA A 93 4.50 6.37 7.23
C ALA A 93 3.26 6.82 6.44
N ILE A 94 3.30 6.63 5.13
CA ILE A 94 2.21 6.90 4.19
C ILE A 94 1.89 5.59 3.48
N MET A 95 0.69 5.07 3.67
CA MET A 95 0.26 3.85 3.00
C MET A 95 -0.39 4.18 1.66
N LEU A 96 0.14 3.61 0.57
CA LEU A 96 -0.30 3.84 -0.80
C LEU A 96 -0.78 2.54 -1.46
N GLY A 97 -2.07 2.28 -1.33
CA GLY A 97 -2.78 1.26 -2.07
C GLY A 97 -2.36 -0.17 -1.78
N LEU A 98 -2.09 -0.53 -0.52
CA LEU A 98 -1.92 -1.93 -0.14
C LEU A 98 -3.23 -2.70 -0.31
N CYS A 99 -3.13 -3.99 -0.65
CA CYS A 99 -4.28 -4.86 -0.77
C CYS A 99 -4.95 -5.08 0.59
N LEU A 100 -6.27 -5.31 0.58
CA LEU A 100 -7.01 -5.69 1.79
C LEU A 100 -6.34 -6.90 2.47
N GLY A 101 -6.17 -6.83 3.77
CA GLY A 101 -5.42 -7.78 4.58
C GLY A 101 -3.92 -7.45 4.65
N HIS A 102 -3.26 -7.05 3.56
CA HIS A 102 -1.87 -6.58 3.60
C HIS A 102 -1.76 -5.23 4.30
N ASP A 103 -2.71 -4.34 4.08
CA ASP A 103 -2.85 -3.08 4.83
C ASP A 103 -3.06 -3.34 6.32
N THR A 104 -3.95 -4.27 6.67
CA THR A 104 -4.21 -4.68 8.06
C THR A 104 -2.93 -5.17 8.76
N ILE A 105 -2.15 -6.03 8.07
CA ILE A 105 -0.88 -6.53 8.59
C ILE A 105 0.15 -5.41 8.69
N PHE A 106 0.29 -4.57 7.66
CA PHE A 106 1.21 -3.44 7.69
C PHE A 106 0.90 -2.49 8.86
N ILE A 107 -0.36 -2.10 9.05
CA ILE A 107 -0.82 -1.25 10.15
C ILE A 107 -0.47 -1.87 11.50
N LYS A 108 -0.69 -3.19 11.65
CA LYS A 108 -0.40 -3.89 12.89
C LYS A 108 1.07 -3.86 13.31
N TYR A 109 1.99 -3.88 12.33
CA TYR A 109 3.44 -3.96 12.58
C TYR A 109 4.18 -2.64 12.35
N CYS A 110 3.49 -1.59 11.90
CA CYS A 110 4.06 -0.26 11.76
C CYS A 110 4.04 0.46 13.12
N ASN A 111 5.21 0.91 13.58
CA ASN A 111 5.39 1.53 14.90
C ASN A 111 5.45 3.06 14.84
N VAL A 112 5.47 3.65 13.64
CA VAL A 112 5.47 5.10 13.46
C VAL A 112 4.06 5.62 13.16
N PRO A 113 3.77 6.92 13.38
CA PRO A 113 2.51 7.51 12.95
C PRO A 113 2.23 7.17 11.49
N LEU A 114 1.01 6.77 11.19
CA LEU A 114 0.62 6.26 9.87
C LEU A 114 -0.58 7.00 9.32
N THR A 115 -0.53 7.37 8.05
CA THR A 115 -1.71 7.84 7.30
C THR A 115 -1.93 7.02 6.04
N VAL A 116 -3.20 6.89 5.65
CA VAL A 116 -3.59 6.22 4.39
C VAL A 116 -3.80 7.29 3.33
N LEU A 117 -3.02 7.26 2.27
CA LEU A 117 -3.21 8.14 1.11
C LEU A 117 -4.26 7.56 0.15
N ALA A 118 -4.13 6.27 -0.17
CA ALA A 118 -5.09 5.53 -0.96
C ALA A 118 -5.17 4.08 -0.50
N VAL A 119 -6.34 3.47 -0.63
CA VAL A 119 -6.56 2.02 -0.45
C VAL A 119 -6.51 1.31 -1.81
N LYS A 120 -6.24 0.01 -1.81
CA LYS A 120 -6.24 -0.78 -3.05
C LYS A 120 -7.64 -1.21 -3.43
N ASP A 121 -8.15 -0.66 -4.51
CA ASP A 121 -9.39 -1.11 -5.15
C ASP A 121 -9.17 -1.21 -6.66
N ARG A 122 -9.19 -2.44 -7.18
CA ARG A 122 -8.94 -2.70 -8.61
C ARG A 122 -10.15 -2.45 -9.49
N VAL A 123 -11.35 -2.41 -8.88
CA VAL A 123 -12.62 -2.27 -9.61
C VAL A 123 -12.98 -0.80 -9.78
N PHE A 124 -12.80 0.00 -8.74
CA PHE A 124 -13.20 1.41 -8.70
C PHE A 124 -12.03 2.39 -8.69
N GLY A 125 -10.87 1.98 -9.24
CA GLY A 125 -9.73 2.88 -9.36
C GLY A 125 -9.27 3.47 -8.02
N HIS A 126 -9.22 2.63 -6.98
CA HIS A 126 -8.84 3.03 -5.62
C HIS A 126 -9.83 3.96 -4.91
N ASN A 127 -11.09 3.98 -5.38
CA ASN A 127 -12.19 4.71 -4.76
C ASN A 127 -13.33 3.75 -4.35
N PRO A 128 -13.21 3.02 -3.22
CA PRO A 128 -14.21 2.06 -2.77
C PRO A 128 -15.57 2.72 -2.43
N LEU A 129 -15.61 4.02 -2.17
CA LEU A 129 -16.87 4.73 -1.94
C LEU A 129 -17.78 4.70 -3.18
N ALA A 130 -17.21 4.65 -4.38
CA ALA A 130 -17.99 4.52 -5.60
C ALA A 130 -18.83 3.22 -5.62
N ALA A 131 -18.35 2.14 -5.02
CA ALA A 131 -19.12 0.91 -4.84
C ALA A 131 -20.33 1.12 -3.93
N LEU A 132 -20.16 1.85 -2.82
CA LEU A 132 -21.24 2.17 -1.90
C LEU A 132 -22.29 3.08 -2.55
N TYR A 133 -21.86 4.12 -3.26
CA TYR A 133 -22.77 5.04 -3.94
C TYR A 133 -23.59 4.35 -5.03
N THR A 134 -23.09 3.28 -5.62
CA THR A 134 -23.78 2.51 -6.68
C THR A 134 -24.41 1.21 -6.18
N SER A 135 -24.39 0.92 -4.88
CA SER A 135 -24.92 -0.33 -4.31
C SER A 135 -26.43 -0.51 -4.52
N GLY A 136 -27.19 0.58 -4.61
CA GLY A 136 -28.62 0.55 -4.94
C GLY A 136 -28.94 0.41 -6.44
N SER A 137 -27.93 0.45 -7.32
CA SER A 137 -28.08 0.47 -8.78
C SER A 137 -27.10 -0.49 -9.48
N TYR A 138 -26.05 0.05 -10.09
CA TYR A 138 -25.08 -0.72 -10.89
C TYR A 138 -24.30 -1.77 -10.09
N TYR A 139 -24.06 -1.54 -8.81
CA TYR A 139 -23.29 -2.46 -7.96
C TYR A 139 -24.17 -3.15 -6.90
N ARG A 140 -25.44 -3.41 -7.26
CA ARG A 140 -26.46 -4.02 -6.37
C ARG A 140 -26.05 -5.39 -5.80
N ARG A 141 -25.10 -6.08 -6.41
CA ARG A 141 -24.58 -7.35 -5.88
C ARG A 141 -24.05 -7.23 -4.46
N LEU A 142 -23.60 -6.03 -4.01
CA LEU A 142 -23.17 -5.81 -2.63
C LEU A 142 -24.30 -5.95 -1.60
N MET A 143 -25.57 -5.81 -2.03
CA MET A 143 -26.73 -5.97 -1.16
C MET A 143 -27.16 -7.43 -1.00
N ASN A 144 -26.56 -8.33 -1.77
CA ASN A 144 -26.80 -9.77 -1.71
C ASN A 144 -25.65 -10.44 -0.94
N ASN A 145 -25.89 -11.71 -0.52
CA ASN A 145 -24.82 -12.50 0.07
C ASN A 145 -23.69 -12.69 -0.97
N ILE A 146 -22.48 -12.27 -0.61
CA ILE A 146 -21.30 -12.43 -1.47
C ILE A 146 -20.60 -13.70 -0.99
N GLU A 147 -20.64 -14.75 -1.83
CA GLU A 147 -19.93 -16.01 -1.63
C GLU A 147 -18.45 -15.88 -1.99
#